data_3caf11a86d7f719b0d24eb53494045c3
#
_entry.id   3caf11a86d7f719b0d24eb53494045c3
#
_cell.length_a   1.000
_cell.length_b   1.000
_cell.length_c   1.000
_cell.angle_alpha   90.00
_cell.angle_beta   90.00
_cell.angle_gamma   90.00
#
_symmetry.space_group_name_H-M   'P 1'
#
loop_
_entity.id
_entity.type
_entity.pdbx_description
1 polymer ?
#
loop_
_entity_poly.entity_id
_entity_poly.type
_entity_poly.pdbx_seq_one_letter_code
_entity_poly.pdbx_strand_id
1 'polypeptide(L)'
;DNITDFLAVSFSSTDYIGHVLGPRSIELQDTYLRLDETIADFLAYLDKTVGKGNYLVFLTADHAGAENVTYLKDNKYKVDNINYKNIQKELKEFSETTFGENLVLDYSNYNVFFDKAKVKAKGLNLQEVKQTFKDYLHKQDYIKRAYTEEEISNGNPSDFYLDFITKGYDPTQNGELIMIFKPGYVEYSSTGTTHGSPYSYDTHVPLIFFGWNIKKGQTHDRKE
;
A
#
# COMPACT_ATOMS: atom_id res chain seq x y z
N ASP A 1 -30.44 -17.53 19.70
CA ASP A 1 -29.70 -17.63 20.97
C ASP A 1 -29.26 -16.23 21.42
N ASN A 2 -28.49 -16.13 22.48
CA ASN A 2 -28.03 -14.85 23.06
C ASN A 2 -26.54 -14.57 22.71
N ILE A 3 -26.04 -15.21 21.66
CA ILE A 3 -24.67 -15.04 21.18
C ILE A 3 -24.70 -14.08 19.99
N THR A 4 -23.79 -13.10 19.99
CA THR A 4 -23.66 -12.18 18.86
C THR A 4 -22.88 -12.86 17.75
N ASP A 5 -23.49 -12.97 16.58
CA ASP A 5 -22.83 -13.43 15.36
C ASP A 5 -21.97 -12.30 14.75
N PHE A 6 -20.87 -12.68 14.12
CA PHE A 6 -20.04 -11.78 13.35
C PHE A 6 -19.91 -12.30 11.90
N LEU A 7 -20.23 -11.43 10.93
CA LEU A 7 -20.08 -11.73 9.50
C LEU A 7 -19.18 -10.68 8.85
N ALA A 8 -18.06 -11.13 8.27
CA ALA A 8 -17.21 -10.32 7.42
C ALA A 8 -17.52 -10.59 5.94
N VAL A 9 -17.74 -9.52 5.17
CA VAL A 9 -18.00 -9.60 3.72
C VAL A 9 -16.98 -8.72 3.01
N SER A 10 -16.32 -9.26 1.99
CA SER A 10 -15.35 -8.54 1.16
C SER A 10 -15.86 -8.39 -0.26
N PHE A 11 -15.76 -7.17 -0.81
CA PHE A 11 -16.08 -6.82 -2.19
C PHE A 11 -14.81 -6.39 -2.93
N SER A 12 -14.08 -7.33 -3.50
CA SER A 12 -12.78 -7.09 -4.13
C SER A 12 -12.82 -6.57 -5.57
N SER A 13 -14.01 -6.53 -6.20
CA SER A 13 -14.14 -6.12 -7.62
C SER A 13 -13.70 -4.67 -7.85
N THR A 14 -13.94 -3.78 -6.91
CA THR A 14 -13.55 -2.36 -7.01
C THR A 14 -12.05 -2.19 -7.08
N ASP A 15 -11.31 -2.95 -6.28
CA ASP A 15 -9.86 -2.95 -6.28
C ASP A 15 -9.29 -3.50 -7.60
N TYR A 16 -9.74 -4.68 -8.05
CA TYR A 16 -9.27 -5.27 -9.30
C TYR A 16 -9.50 -4.37 -10.52
N ILE A 17 -10.66 -3.71 -10.61
CA ILE A 17 -10.96 -2.81 -11.71
C ILE A 17 -10.10 -1.54 -11.60
N GLY A 18 -9.92 -1.01 -10.39
CA GLY A 18 -9.03 0.12 -10.12
C GLY A 18 -7.59 -0.17 -10.54
N HIS A 19 -7.08 -1.36 -10.22
CA HIS A 19 -5.74 -1.79 -10.63
C HIS A 19 -5.57 -1.80 -12.16
N VAL A 20 -6.55 -2.26 -12.91
CA VAL A 20 -6.42 -2.43 -14.37
C VAL A 20 -6.72 -1.14 -15.13
N LEU A 21 -7.78 -0.44 -14.74
CA LEU A 21 -8.36 0.67 -15.52
C LEU A 21 -8.18 2.05 -14.86
N GLY A 22 -7.77 2.08 -13.59
CA GLY A 22 -7.55 3.30 -12.82
C GLY A 22 -8.80 3.86 -12.15
N PRO A 23 -8.61 4.81 -11.20
CA PRO A 23 -9.67 5.30 -10.33
C PRO A 23 -10.70 6.18 -11.06
N ARG A 24 -10.40 6.65 -12.28
CA ARG A 24 -11.29 7.50 -13.09
C ARG A 24 -12.00 6.77 -14.21
N SER A 25 -11.88 5.44 -14.28
CA SER A 25 -12.52 4.66 -15.33
C SER A 25 -14.03 4.61 -15.15
N ILE A 26 -14.75 4.55 -16.27
CA ILE A 26 -16.20 4.41 -16.26
C ILE A 26 -16.63 3.03 -15.72
N GLU A 27 -15.80 2.03 -15.92
CA GLU A 27 -15.99 0.68 -15.43
C GLU A 27 -15.94 0.64 -13.89
N LEU A 28 -15.01 1.40 -13.28
CA LEU A 28 -14.96 1.49 -11.83
C LEU A 28 -16.16 2.25 -11.28
N GLN A 29 -16.59 3.32 -11.96
CA GLN A 29 -17.81 4.04 -11.59
C GLN A 29 -19.06 3.11 -11.66
N ASP A 30 -19.22 2.35 -12.74
CA ASP A 30 -20.33 1.38 -12.87
C ASP A 30 -20.27 0.31 -11.78
N THR A 31 -19.06 -0.16 -11.45
CA THR A 31 -18.85 -1.13 -10.37
C THR A 31 -19.32 -0.59 -9.01
N TYR A 32 -19.01 0.67 -8.69
CA TYR A 32 -19.50 1.29 -7.44
C TYR A 32 -21.03 1.46 -7.44
N LEU A 33 -21.65 1.81 -8.57
CA LEU A 33 -23.10 1.89 -8.66
C LEU A 33 -23.78 0.53 -8.42
N ARG A 34 -23.23 -0.55 -8.98
CA ARG A 34 -23.71 -1.91 -8.75
C ARG A 34 -23.44 -2.40 -7.31
N LEU A 35 -22.34 -1.99 -6.72
CA LEU A 35 -22.02 -2.29 -5.34
C LEU A 35 -23.03 -1.64 -4.39
N ASP A 36 -23.43 -0.39 -4.66
CA ASP A 36 -24.47 0.32 -3.90
C ASP A 36 -25.79 -0.44 -3.91
N GLU A 37 -26.24 -0.88 -5.09
CA GLU A 37 -27.44 -1.72 -5.24
C GLU A 37 -27.30 -3.05 -4.47
N THR A 38 -26.15 -3.71 -4.57
CA THR A 38 -25.87 -4.98 -3.86
C THR A 38 -25.92 -4.79 -2.34
N ILE A 39 -25.37 -3.69 -1.83
CA ILE A 39 -25.42 -3.36 -0.40
C ILE A 39 -26.86 -3.06 0.03
N ALA A 40 -27.64 -2.34 -0.79
CA ALA A 40 -29.04 -2.06 -0.50
C ALA A 40 -29.86 -3.35 -0.38
N ASP A 41 -29.70 -4.29 -1.31
CA ASP A 41 -30.37 -5.60 -1.28
C ASP A 41 -29.92 -6.42 -0.05
N PHE A 42 -28.66 -6.38 0.29
CA PHE A 42 -28.13 -7.07 1.46
C PHE A 42 -28.73 -6.48 2.78
N LEU A 43 -28.82 -5.16 2.90
CA LEU A 43 -29.44 -4.53 4.05
C LEU A 43 -30.95 -4.85 4.14
N ALA A 44 -31.66 -4.87 3.01
CA ALA A 44 -33.06 -5.28 2.95
C ALA A 44 -33.26 -6.75 3.38
N TYR A 45 -32.33 -7.63 2.98
CA TYR A 45 -32.32 -9.02 3.45
C TYR A 45 -32.10 -9.12 4.96
N LEU A 46 -31.15 -8.35 5.52
CA LEU A 46 -30.93 -8.32 6.98
C LEU A 46 -32.13 -7.78 7.74
N ASP A 47 -32.77 -6.71 7.25
CA ASP A 47 -34.01 -6.19 7.82
C ASP A 47 -35.12 -7.24 7.92
N LYS A 48 -35.25 -8.08 6.89
CA LYS A 48 -36.25 -9.15 6.82
C LYS A 48 -35.92 -10.36 7.70
N THR A 49 -34.65 -10.75 7.79
CA THR A 49 -34.24 -12.02 8.42
C THR A 49 -33.78 -11.85 9.85
N VAL A 50 -33.06 -10.79 10.16
CA VAL A 50 -32.54 -10.48 11.50
C VAL A 50 -33.46 -9.52 12.23
N GLY A 51 -34.14 -8.66 11.51
CA GLY A 51 -35.03 -7.64 12.01
C GLY A 51 -34.37 -6.26 12.07
N LYS A 52 -35.11 -5.26 11.63
CA LYS A 52 -34.64 -3.88 11.60
C LYS A 52 -34.23 -3.40 12.97
N GLY A 53 -33.00 -2.90 13.08
CA GLY A 53 -32.42 -2.42 14.33
C GLY A 53 -31.80 -3.49 15.25
N ASN A 54 -31.78 -4.75 14.83
CA ASN A 54 -31.15 -5.86 15.58
C ASN A 54 -29.74 -6.21 15.07
N TYR A 55 -29.20 -5.46 14.14
CA TYR A 55 -27.85 -5.64 13.64
C TYR A 55 -27.10 -4.32 13.51
N LEU A 56 -25.80 -4.39 13.63
CA LEU A 56 -24.86 -3.29 13.42
C LEU A 56 -24.02 -3.62 12.19
N VAL A 57 -23.95 -2.70 11.26
CA VAL A 57 -23.02 -2.75 10.12
C VAL A 57 -21.96 -1.69 10.28
N PHE A 58 -20.71 -2.01 10.02
CA PHE A 58 -19.70 -1.02 9.68
C PHE A 58 -19.12 -1.35 8.29
N LEU A 59 -18.89 -0.31 7.50
CA LEU A 59 -18.29 -0.42 6.16
C LEU A 59 -17.04 0.43 6.15
N THR A 60 -15.96 -0.18 5.68
CA THR A 60 -14.66 0.47 5.48
C THR A 60 -13.98 -0.13 4.25
N ALA A 61 -12.77 0.31 3.96
CA ALA A 61 -11.87 -0.33 3.01
C ALA A 61 -10.52 -0.62 3.68
N ASP A 62 -9.80 -1.59 3.20
CA ASP A 62 -8.44 -1.94 3.62
C ASP A 62 -7.43 -0.88 3.16
N HIS A 63 -7.66 -0.23 2.01
CA HIS A 63 -6.89 0.90 1.49
C HIS A 63 -7.75 1.71 0.49
N ALA A 64 -7.22 2.86 0.07
CA ALA A 64 -7.67 3.58 -1.10
C ALA A 64 -6.65 3.36 -2.25
N GLY A 65 -6.51 4.27 -3.21
CA GLY A 65 -5.61 4.05 -4.34
C GLY A 65 -5.07 5.35 -4.93
N ALA A 66 -3.85 5.28 -5.46
CA ALA A 66 -3.21 6.41 -6.11
C ALA A 66 -3.95 6.83 -7.38
N GLU A 67 -3.79 8.09 -7.77
CA GLU A 67 -4.29 8.60 -9.05
C GLU A 67 -3.48 8.02 -10.21
N ASN A 68 -4.12 7.81 -11.36
CA ASN A 68 -3.44 7.36 -12.57
C ASN A 68 -2.34 8.35 -13.00
N VAL A 69 -1.14 7.84 -13.25
CA VAL A 69 0.03 8.66 -13.57
C VAL A 69 -0.13 9.41 -14.89
N THR A 70 -0.77 8.82 -15.89
CA THR A 70 -1.04 9.50 -17.17
C THR A 70 -1.94 10.71 -16.94
N TYR A 71 -3.00 10.55 -16.17
CA TYR A 71 -3.87 11.67 -15.79
C TYR A 71 -3.11 12.78 -15.05
N LEU A 72 -2.24 12.41 -14.10
CA LEU A 72 -1.41 13.40 -13.39
C LEU A 72 -0.46 14.15 -14.34
N LYS A 73 0.18 13.45 -15.29
CA LYS A 73 1.05 14.05 -16.31
C LYS A 73 0.30 15.03 -17.21
N ASP A 74 -0.90 14.67 -17.66
CA ASP A 74 -1.77 15.51 -18.48
C ASP A 74 -2.15 16.80 -17.72
N ASN A 75 -2.28 16.71 -16.41
CA ASN A 75 -2.51 17.83 -15.51
C ASN A 75 -1.22 18.52 -15.01
N LYS A 76 -0.07 18.26 -15.67
CA LYS A 76 1.23 18.93 -15.42
C LYS A 76 1.87 18.63 -14.07
N TYR A 77 1.49 17.55 -13.40
CA TYR A 77 2.23 17.06 -12.24
C TYR A 77 3.55 16.42 -12.68
N LYS A 78 4.61 16.65 -11.88
CA LYS A 78 5.93 16.04 -12.08
C LYS A 78 5.95 14.66 -11.41
N VAL A 79 5.47 13.69 -12.12
CA VAL A 79 5.33 12.30 -11.65
C VAL A 79 5.74 11.32 -12.75
N ASP A 80 5.99 10.06 -12.40
CA ASP A 80 6.25 9.04 -13.41
C ASP A 80 5.78 7.65 -12.96
N ASN A 81 5.56 6.77 -13.95
CA ASN A 81 5.38 5.36 -13.73
C ASN A 81 6.73 4.73 -13.37
N ILE A 82 6.72 3.94 -12.33
CA ILE A 82 7.85 3.10 -11.94
C ILE A 82 7.62 1.70 -12.49
N ASN A 83 8.61 1.16 -13.18
CA ASN A 83 8.56 -0.21 -13.65
C ASN A 83 9.36 -1.11 -12.70
N TYR A 84 8.69 -2.08 -12.09
CA TYR A 84 9.28 -3.08 -11.21
C TYR A 84 10.57 -3.69 -11.77
N LYS A 85 10.53 -4.15 -13.04
CA LYS A 85 11.68 -4.79 -13.69
C LYS A 85 12.86 -3.84 -13.86
N ASN A 86 12.59 -2.55 -14.06
CA ASN A 86 13.64 -1.54 -14.17
C ASN A 86 14.32 -1.31 -12.83
N ILE A 87 13.55 -1.20 -11.73
CA ILE A 87 14.13 -1.07 -10.39
C ILE A 87 14.96 -2.31 -10.05
N GLN A 88 14.42 -3.49 -10.29
CA GLN A 88 15.15 -4.74 -10.01
C GLN A 88 16.47 -4.81 -10.81
N LYS A 89 16.44 -4.40 -12.07
CA LYS A 89 17.65 -4.34 -12.92
C LYS A 89 18.63 -3.29 -12.39
N GLU A 90 18.17 -2.10 -12.09
CA GLU A 90 18.97 -1.00 -11.54
C GLU A 90 19.69 -1.39 -10.24
N LEU A 91 18.98 -2.02 -9.31
CA LEU A 91 19.55 -2.49 -8.05
C LEU A 91 20.64 -3.56 -8.29
N LYS A 92 20.42 -4.49 -9.23
CA LYS A 92 21.40 -5.51 -9.58
C LYS A 92 22.65 -4.89 -10.23
N GLU A 93 22.48 -3.99 -11.20
CA GLU A 93 23.59 -3.28 -11.87
C GLU A 93 24.39 -2.44 -10.89
N PHE A 94 23.71 -1.75 -9.96
CA PHE A 94 24.39 -1.02 -8.88
C PHE A 94 25.20 -1.96 -7.99
N SER A 95 24.64 -3.11 -7.62
CA SER A 95 25.34 -4.12 -6.84
C SER A 95 26.61 -4.62 -7.53
N GLU A 96 26.49 -5.00 -8.79
CA GLU A 96 27.61 -5.51 -9.61
C GLU A 96 28.71 -4.47 -9.77
N THR A 97 28.33 -3.22 -10.02
CA THR A 97 29.29 -2.11 -10.17
C THR A 97 30.01 -1.80 -8.87
N THR A 98 29.31 -1.85 -7.73
CA THR A 98 29.85 -1.41 -6.43
C THR A 98 30.61 -2.53 -5.73
N PHE A 99 30.10 -3.76 -5.80
CA PHE A 99 30.62 -4.91 -5.05
C PHE A 99 31.25 -5.98 -5.93
N GLY A 100 31.22 -5.81 -7.26
CA GLY A 100 31.74 -6.78 -8.24
C GLY A 100 30.86 -8.03 -8.39
N GLU A 101 29.66 -8.04 -7.79
CA GLU A 101 28.71 -9.15 -7.86
C GLU A 101 27.29 -8.67 -7.49
N ASN A 102 26.28 -9.34 -8.05
CA ASN A 102 24.90 -9.11 -7.65
C ASN A 102 24.62 -9.72 -6.25
N LEU A 103 24.45 -8.86 -5.26
CA LEU A 103 24.08 -9.19 -3.88
C LEU A 103 22.56 -9.07 -3.61
N VAL A 104 21.78 -8.60 -4.60
CA VAL A 104 20.32 -8.48 -4.48
C VAL A 104 19.68 -9.81 -4.83
N LEU A 105 19.01 -10.42 -3.88
CA LEU A 105 18.23 -11.65 -4.08
C LEU A 105 16.94 -11.34 -4.84
N ASP A 106 16.16 -10.38 -4.31
CA ASP A 106 14.89 -9.97 -4.93
C ASP A 106 14.55 -8.51 -4.58
N TYR A 107 13.59 -7.97 -5.34
CA TYR A 107 12.87 -6.73 -5.05
C TYR A 107 11.38 -7.00 -5.21
N SER A 108 10.60 -6.73 -4.18
CA SER A 108 9.14 -6.93 -4.19
C SER A 108 8.46 -6.01 -3.17
N ASN A 109 7.31 -5.42 -3.55
CA ASN A 109 6.50 -4.58 -2.66
C ASN A 109 7.32 -3.52 -1.90
N TYR A 110 8.15 -2.76 -2.62
CA TYR A 110 9.05 -1.74 -2.07
C TYR A 110 10.18 -2.27 -1.17
N ASN A 111 10.33 -3.59 -1.05
CA ASN A 111 11.37 -4.23 -0.24
C ASN A 111 12.52 -4.72 -1.12
N VAL A 112 13.75 -4.52 -0.65
CA VAL A 112 14.97 -5.11 -1.22
C VAL A 112 15.44 -6.23 -0.31
N PHE A 113 15.60 -7.41 -0.88
CA PHE A 113 16.10 -8.60 -0.22
C PHE A 113 17.54 -8.87 -0.64
N PHE A 114 18.43 -9.08 0.31
CA PHE A 114 19.84 -9.37 0.02
C PHE A 114 20.16 -10.85 0.13
N ASP A 115 21.05 -11.33 -0.75
CA ASP A 115 21.64 -12.66 -0.64
C ASP A 115 22.70 -12.67 0.46
N LYS A 116 22.27 -12.95 1.69
CA LYS A 116 23.12 -12.98 2.88
C LYS A 116 24.26 -13.98 2.76
N ALA A 117 24.08 -15.06 2.00
CA ALA A 117 25.12 -16.05 1.78
C ALA A 117 26.24 -15.49 0.91
N LYS A 118 25.92 -14.78 -0.18
CA LYS A 118 26.89 -14.09 -1.02
C LYS A 118 27.60 -12.98 -0.28
N VAL A 119 26.87 -12.14 0.44
CA VAL A 119 27.45 -11.07 1.28
C VAL A 119 28.52 -11.66 2.21
N LYS A 120 28.19 -12.73 2.93
CA LYS A 120 29.11 -13.43 3.83
C LYS A 120 30.28 -14.07 3.07
N ALA A 121 30.05 -14.72 1.95
CA ALA A 121 31.10 -15.36 1.14
C ALA A 121 32.14 -14.35 0.63
N LYS A 122 31.73 -13.11 0.37
CA LYS A 122 32.63 -12.00 -0.01
C LYS A 122 33.34 -11.34 1.19
N GLY A 123 33.05 -11.76 2.41
CA GLY A 123 33.60 -11.13 3.61
C GLY A 123 33.06 -9.73 3.87
N LEU A 124 31.91 -9.36 3.29
CA LEU A 124 31.28 -8.06 3.45
C LEU A 124 30.41 -8.02 4.70
N ASN A 125 30.28 -6.83 5.28
CA ASN A 125 29.33 -6.55 6.35
C ASN A 125 27.96 -6.21 5.74
N LEU A 126 26.91 -6.97 6.07
CA LEU A 126 25.56 -6.74 5.57
C LEU A 126 25.04 -5.34 5.90
N GLN A 127 25.37 -4.81 7.08
CA GLN A 127 24.99 -3.46 7.49
C GLN A 127 25.56 -2.37 6.54
N GLU A 128 26.85 -2.51 6.20
CA GLU A 128 27.51 -1.60 5.25
C GLU A 128 26.93 -1.73 3.85
N VAL A 129 26.58 -2.94 3.42
CA VAL A 129 25.91 -3.18 2.14
C VAL A 129 24.55 -2.47 2.13
N LYS A 130 23.71 -2.67 3.15
CA LYS A 130 22.40 -2.00 3.27
C LYS A 130 22.53 -0.48 3.26
N GLN A 131 23.48 0.08 4.02
CA GLN A 131 23.72 1.51 4.06
C GLN A 131 24.17 2.06 2.69
N THR A 132 25.02 1.33 1.98
CA THR A 132 25.48 1.71 0.63
C THR A 132 24.32 1.76 -0.36
N PHE A 133 23.42 0.77 -0.32
CA PHE A 133 22.20 0.78 -1.14
C PHE A 133 21.24 1.90 -0.74
N LYS A 134 21.06 2.16 0.53
CA LYS A 134 20.24 3.26 1.02
C LYS A 134 20.76 4.61 0.52
N ASP A 135 22.06 4.84 0.57
CA ASP A 135 22.71 6.08 0.09
C ASP A 135 22.58 6.23 -1.43
N TYR A 136 22.63 5.12 -2.16
CA TYR A 136 22.36 5.09 -3.59
C TYR A 136 20.90 5.46 -3.90
N LEU A 137 19.95 4.82 -3.22
CA LEU A 137 18.52 5.07 -3.41
C LEU A 137 18.13 6.52 -3.11
N HIS A 138 18.70 7.14 -2.08
CA HIS A 138 18.42 8.54 -1.76
C HIS A 138 18.86 9.53 -2.85
N LYS A 139 19.69 9.11 -3.81
CA LYS A 139 20.08 9.93 -4.97
C LYS A 139 19.12 9.79 -6.15
N GLN A 140 18.19 8.82 -6.10
CA GLN A 140 17.24 8.59 -7.18
C GLN A 140 16.08 9.58 -7.08
N ASP A 141 15.68 10.15 -8.22
CA ASP A 141 14.65 11.20 -8.28
C ASP A 141 13.26 10.72 -7.82
N TYR A 142 12.98 9.43 -7.92
CA TYR A 142 11.70 8.83 -7.53
C TYR A 142 11.63 8.43 -6.05
N ILE A 143 12.75 8.38 -5.33
CA ILE A 143 12.80 7.96 -3.92
C ILE A 143 12.52 9.13 -2.98
N LYS A 144 11.62 8.93 -2.05
CA LYS A 144 11.35 9.83 -0.93
C LYS A 144 12.17 9.48 0.29
N ARG A 145 12.22 8.20 0.66
CA ARG A 145 12.96 7.63 1.80
C ARG A 145 13.36 6.20 1.51
N ALA A 146 14.40 5.75 2.17
CA ALA A 146 14.75 4.34 2.29
C ALA A 146 15.22 4.09 3.74
N TYR A 147 14.80 2.96 4.31
CA TYR A 147 15.09 2.58 5.69
C TYR A 147 15.61 1.15 5.75
N THR A 148 16.65 0.95 6.55
CA THR A 148 17.16 -0.39 6.85
C THR A 148 16.30 -1.07 7.91
N GLU A 149 16.36 -2.41 7.99
CA GLU A 149 15.62 -3.18 9.01
C GLU A 149 15.96 -2.76 10.43
N GLU A 150 17.21 -2.30 10.69
CA GLU A 150 17.60 -1.82 12.02
C GLU A 150 16.96 -0.48 12.36
N GLU A 151 16.84 0.42 11.40
CA GLU A 151 16.15 1.70 11.61
C GLU A 151 14.67 1.46 11.89
N ILE A 152 14.05 0.54 11.16
CA ILE A 152 12.64 0.18 11.33
C ILE A 152 12.44 -0.47 12.70
N SER A 153 13.30 -1.42 13.09
CA SER A 153 13.22 -2.12 14.37
C SER A 153 13.44 -1.19 15.56
N ASN A 154 14.30 -0.16 15.42
CA ASN A 154 14.51 0.85 16.45
C ASN A 154 13.35 1.86 16.54
N GLY A 155 12.65 2.09 15.45
CA GLY A 155 11.56 3.04 15.34
C GLY A 155 11.98 4.49 15.58
N ASN A 156 11.18 5.44 15.12
CA ASN A 156 11.27 6.85 15.49
C ASN A 156 9.91 7.51 15.27
N PRO A 157 9.10 7.71 16.33
CA PRO A 157 7.78 8.31 16.21
C PRO A 157 7.78 9.74 15.65
N SER A 158 8.91 10.43 15.64
CA SER A 158 9.05 11.76 15.06
C SER A 158 9.24 11.74 13.55
N ASP A 159 9.59 10.59 12.96
CA ASP A 159 9.65 10.40 11.52
C ASP A 159 8.35 9.71 11.06
N PHE A 160 7.46 10.48 10.45
CA PHE A 160 6.15 10.00 9.98
C PHE A 160 6.25 8.75 9.09
N TYR A 161 7.21 8.70 8.18
CA TYR A 161 7.35 7.58 7.26
C TYR A 161 7.89 6.33 7.97
N LEU A 162 8.83 6.51 8.87
CA LEU A 162 9.38 5.41 9.65
C LEU A 162 8.34 4.84 10.61
N ASP A 163 7.60 5.70 11.32
CA ASP A 163 6.49 5.29 12.19
C ASP A 163 5.41 4.51 11.43
N PHE A 164 5.07 4.96 10.22
CA PHE A 164 4.12 4.25 9.35
C PHE A 164 4.61 2.84 8.98
N ILE A 165 5.87 2.72 8.51
CA ILE A 165 6.44 1.42 8.14
C ILE A 165 6.53 0.49 9.35
N THR A 166 6.97 0.99 10.50
CA THR A 166 7.15 0.19 11.72
C THR A 166 5.87 -0.50 12.16
N LYS A 167 4.70 0.11 11.93
CA LYS A 167 3.38 -0.47 12.27
C LYS A 167 3.02 -1.70 11.44
N GLY A 168 3.54 -1.82 10.23
CA GLY A 168 3.27 -2.95 9.32
C GLY A 168 4.48 -3.88 9.10
N TYR A 169 5.58 -3.65 9.80
CA TYR A 169 6.81 -4.39 9.58
C TYR A 169 6.80 -5.76 10.27
N ASP A 170 7.08 -6.80 9.48
CA ASP A 170 7.33 -8.16 9.98
C ASP A 170 8.75 -8.59 9.55
N PRO A 171 9.69 -8.78 10.50
CA PRO A 171 11.08 -9.13 10.19
C PRO A 171 11.25 -10.50 9.52
N THR A 172 10.20 -11.33 9.51
CA THR A 172 10.24 -12.65 8.86
C THR A 172 9.78 -12.60 7.39
N GLN A 173 9.12 -11.52 6.98
CA GLN A 173 8.53 -11.38 5.64
C GLN A 173 9.08 -10.18 4.87
N ASN A 174 9.45 -9.10 5.55
CA ASN A 174 9.99 -7.91 4.90
C ASN A 174 11.47 -8.07 4.56
N GLY A 175 11.89 -7.30 3.54
CA GLY A 175 13.29 -7.19 3.15
C GLY A 175 14.14 -6.37 4.12
N GLU A 176 15.44 -6.47 3.95
CA GLU A 176 16.41 -5.76 4.79
C GLU A 176 16.49 -4.25 4.54
N LEU A 177 15.89 -3.78 3.43
CA LEU A 177 15.79 -2.37 3.07
C LEU A 177 14.41 -2.11 2.47
N ILE A 178 13.69 -1.12 3.00
CA ILE A 178 12.38 -0.70 2.51
C ILE A 178 12.46 0.70 1.96
N MET A 179 11.90 0.92 0.76
CA MET A 179 11.88 2.23 0.13
C MET A 179 10.46 2.80 0.05
N ILE A 180 10.37 4.13 0.09
CA ILE A 180 9.14 4.90 -0.14
C ILE A 180 9.38 5.77 -1.36
N PHE A 181 8.52 5.68 -2.34
CA PHE A 181 8.54 6.57 -3.50
C PHE A 181 8.01 7.97 -3.18
N LYS A 182 8.36 8.95 -3.98
CA LYS A 182 7.75 10.27 -3.90
C LYS A 182 6.25 10.21 -4.26
N PRO A 183 5.43 11.14 -3.76
CA PRO A 183 4.01 11.18 -4.12
C PRO A 183 3.79 11.20 -5.63
N GLY A 184 2.85 10.38 -6.10
CA GLY A 184 2.51 10.26 -7.53
C GLY A 184 3.48 9.42 -8.36
N TYR A 185 4.55 8.89 -7.78
CA TYR A 185 5.34 7.84 -8.41
C TYR A 185 4.71 6.49 -8.06
N VAL A 186 4.18 5.83 -9.06
CA VAL A 186 3.36 4.62 -8.88
C VAL A 186 3.97 3.46 -9.66
N GLU A 187 4.13 2.34 -9.00
CA GLU A 187 4.63 1.09 -9.60
C GLU A 187 3.50 0.36 -10.33
N TYR A 188 3.10 0.87 -11.48
CA TYR A 188 2.04 0.26 -12.28
C TYR A 188 2.14 0.59 -13.78
N SER A 189 1.19 0.04 -14.59
CA SER A 189 1.06 0.32 -16.01
C SER A 189 0.46 1.71 -16.28
N SER A 190 0.47 2.13 -17.55
CA SER A 190 0.00 3.46 -17.96
C SER A 190 -1.50 3.71 -17.74
N THR A 191 -2.32 2.66 -17.66
CA THR A 191 -3.79 2.76 -17.56
C THR A 191 -4.33 2.53 -16.15
N GLY A 192 -3.64 1.73 -15.35
CA GLY A 192 -4.08 1.34 -14.03
C GLY A 192 -3.50 2.20 -12.90
N THR A 193 -3.63 1.69 -11.70
CA THR A 193 -3.02 2.24 -10.48
C THR A 193 -2.71 1.15 -9.48
N THR A 194 -2.05 1.52 -8.40
CA THR A 194 -1.80 0.65 -7.24
C THR A 194 -1.88 1.47 -5.95
N HIS A 195 -1.60 0.83 -4.84
CA HIS A 195 -1.64 1.35 -3.48
C HIS A 195 -0.43 0.85 -2.68
N GLY A 196 -0.38 1.12 -1.37
CA GLY A 196 0.68 0.66 -0.47
C GLY A 196 1.65 1.76 -0.06
N SER A 197 1.40 3.02 -0.45
CA SER A 197 2.17 4.16 0.02
C SER A 197 1.62 4.72 1.34
N PRO A 198 2.44 5.47 2.11
CA PRO A 198 1.98 6.11 3.35
C PRO A 198 1.18 7.40 3.11
N TYR A 199 0.85 7.72 1.87
CA TYR A 199 0.18 8.97 1.52
C TYR A 199 -1.35 8.86 1.70
N SER A 200 -1.98 10.01 1.95
CA SER A 200 -3.41 10.07 2.23
C SER A 200 -4.30 9.53 1.10
N TYR A 201 -3.83 9.54 -0.14
CA TYR A 201 -4.59 8.95 -1.25
C TYR A 201 -4.66 7.41 -1.19
N ASP A 202 -3.78 6.76 -0.42
CA ASP A 202 -3.83 5.31 -0.16
C ASP A 202 -4.41 4.98 1.22
N THR A 203 -4.25 5.89 2.19
CA THR A 203 -4.57 5.60 3.60
C THR A 203 -5.89 6.21 4.08
N HIS A 204 -6.51 7.12 3.29
CA HIS A 204 -7.77 7.75 3.67
C HIS A 204 -8.96 6.97 3.11
N VAL A 205 -9.57 6.17 3.95
CA VAL A 205 -10.74 5.34 3.65
C VAL A 205 -11.96 5.76 4.46
N PRO A 206 -13.19 5.49 3.98
CA PRO A 206 -14.39 5.75 4.75
C PRO A 206 -14.49 4.79 5.94
N LEU A 207 -15.19 5.24 7.00
CA LEU A 207 -15.63 4.39 8.08
C LEU A 207 -17.10 4.76 8.39
N ILE A 208 -18.02 3.91 7.97
CA ILE A 208 -19.46 4.16 8.05
C ILE A 208 -20.06 3.15 9.00
N PHE A 209 -20.85 3.63 9.96
CA PHE A 209 -21.63 2.79 10.87
C PHE A 209 -23.12 2.96 10.60
N PHE A 210 -23.87 1.85 10.62
CA PHE A 210 -25.29 1.82 10.36
C PHE A 210 -25.99 0.76 11.24
N GLY A 211 -27.21 1.04 11.68
CA GLY A 211 -28.06 0.08 12.35
C GLY A 211 -28.17 0.27 13.87
N TRP A 212 -28.08 -0.84 14.62
CA TRP A 212 -28.37 -0.87 16.05
C TRP A 212 -27.57 0.17 16.84
N ASN A 213 -28.28 0.99 17.64
CA ASN A 213 -27.73 2.00 18.54
C ASN A 213 -26.82 3.06 17.88
N ILE A 214 -26.85 3.22 16.55
CA ILE A 214 -26.09 4.26 15.86
C ILE A 214 -26.93 5.53 15.76
N LYS A 215 -26.40 6.63 16.32
CA LYS A 215 -26.98 7.96 16.17
C LYS A 215 -26.53 8.57 14.86
N LYS A 216 -27.46 9.25 14.16
CA LYS A 216 -27.14 10.00 12.95
C LYS A 216 -26.13 11.11 13.27
N GLY A 217 -25.04 11.16 12.52
CA GLY A 217 -23.98 12.15 12.68
C GLY A 217 -22.85 11.91 11.68
N GLN A 218 -21.85 12.80 11.71
CA GLN A 218 -20.59 12.63 10.98
C GLN A 218 -19.44 13.23 11.78
N THR A 219 -18.23 12.73 11.57
CA THR A 219 -16.99 13.33 12.06
C THR A 219 -15.95 13.28 10.97
N HIS A 220 -15.03 14.25 10.98
CA HIS A 220 -13.88 14.31 10.11
C HIS A 220 -12.57 14.03 10.88
N ASP A 221 -12.67 13.65 12.14
CA ASP A 221 -11.50 13.29 12.94
C ASP A 221 -10.90 11.99 12.41
N ARG A 222 -9.58 12.01 12.24
CA ARG A 222 -8.83 10.80 11.89
C ARG A 222 -9.00 9.77 13.02
N LYS A 223 -9.28 8.54 12.64
CA LYS A 223 -9.28 7.37 13.53
C LYS A 223 -8.07 6.50 13.19
N GLU A 224 -7.34 6.10 14.21
CA GLU A 224 -6.19 5.19 14.11
C GLU A 224 -6.61 3.76 14.44
#